data_1393a0d4425aa3290de0617f69293a21
#
_entry.id   1393a0d4425aa3290de0617f69293a21
#
_cell.length_a   1.000
_cell.length_b   1.000
_cell.length_c   1.000
_cell.angle_alpha   90.00
_cell.angle_beta   90.00
_cell.angle_gamma   90.00
#
_symmetry.space_group_name_H-M   'P 1'
#
loop_
_entity.id
_entity.type
_entity.pdbx_description
1 polymer ?
#
loop_
_entity_poly.entity_id
_entity_poly.type
_entity_poly.pdbx_seq_one_letter_code
_entity_poly.pdbx_strand_id
1 'polypeptide(L)'
;MIQGGAILITLIGIILSTLALIFRQKENYNTVPRKIWTYWDNGPGKESRPPPKAVKLCMDSWRKFNPDYEIILLTKKNYQGYITIPDEIRKHPHFNDSAQRFSDLVRLYALEEHGGIWLDASVLIKQPFDEWLFPKYAEFAGYYMPSLTSDPKYPMIESWFLAANKGSKFIKLWKQEFLEMATFKDIQGYIDSRKKMGIQFDKLRSAHYLAIYVAALKVLQIDQYPQDTLILRDSDAGPYKYLADADWWPEKGVKLACSNPKYQTPVMKMRSDERKILEAGLDGDLSLEKCGWLT
;
A
#
# COMPACT_ATOMS: atom_id res chain seq x y z
N MET A 1 -19.54 -47.08 -34.54
CA MET A 1 -18.79 -45.82 -34.78
C MET A 1 -19.48 -44.55 -34.30
N ILE A 2 -20.60 -44.58 -33.56
CA ILE A 2 -21.35 -43.37 -33.15
C ILE A 2 -21.00 -42.90 -31.72
N GLN A 3 -20.42 -43.74 -30.86
CA GLN A 3 -20.11 -43.36 -29.47
C GLN A 3 -18.89 -42.46 -29.31
N GLY A 4 -17.92 -42.47 -30.21
CA GLY A 4 -16.71 -41.63 -30.13
C GLY A 4 -16.97 -40.14 -30.40
N GLY A 5 -17.98 -39.82 -31.28
CA GLY A 5 -18.30 -38.44 -31.60
C GLY A 5 -19.00 -37.70 -30.46
N ALA A 6 -19.86 -38.36 -29.70
CA ALA A 6 -20.57 -37.76 -28.58
C ALA A 6 -19.61 -37.41 -27.41
N ILE A 7 -18.65 -38.26 -27.14
CA ILE A 7 -17.63 -38.01 -26.08
C ILE A 7 -16.75 -36.79 -26.47
N LEU A 8 -16.34 -36.70 -27.73
CA LEU A 8 -15.52 -35.60 -28.22
C LEU A 8 -16.25 -34.25 -28.14
N ILE A 9 -17.53 -34.19 -28.51
CA ILE A 9 -18.36 -33.00 -28.44
C ILE A 9 -18.56 -32.51 -26.99
N THR A 10 -18.76 -33.48 -26.06
CA THR A 10 -18.91 -33.17 -24.65
C THR A 10 -17.60 -32.63 -24.04
N LEU A 11 -16.44 -33.21 -24.39
CA LEU A 11 -15.13 -32.73 -23.96
C LEU A 11 -14.84 -31.29 -24.49
N ILE A 12 -15.12 -31.03 -25.76
CA ILE A 12 -14.97 -29.70 -26.36
C ILE A 12 -15.89 -28.68 -25.66
N GLY A 13 -17.14 -29.07 -25.37
CA GLY A 13 -18.08 -28.20 -24.62
C GLY A 13 -17.62 -27.87 -23.22
N ILE A 14 -17.03 -28.83 -22.49
CA ILE A 14 -16.46 -28.61 -21.15
C ILE A 14 -15.22 -27.71 -21.24
N ILE A 15 -14.33 -27.92 -22.20
CA ILE A 15 -13.14 -27.07 -22.40
C ILE A 15 -13.55 -25.64 -22.76
N LEU A 16 -14.50 -25.44 -23.65
CA LEU A 16 -15.00 -24.12 -24.03
C LEU A 16 -15.71 -23.43 -22.88
N SER A 17 -16.50 -24.14 -22.08
CA SER A 17 -17.16 -23.57 -20.90
C SER A 17 -16.15 -23.21 -19.79
N THR A 18 -15.11 -24.02 -19.61
CA THR A 18 -14.04 -23.75 -18.65
C THR A 18 -13.19 -22.56 -19.10
N LEU A 19 -12.85 -22.48 -20.39
CA LEU A 19 -12.17 -21.32 -20.98
C LEU A 19 -13.03 -20.06 -20.89
N ALA A 20 -14.33 -20.14 -21.17
CA ALA A 20 -15.26 -19.03 -21.03
C ALA A 20 -15.40 -18.56 -19.58
N LEU A 21 -15.39 -19.48 -18.60
CA LEU A 21 -15.35 -19.16 -17.17
C LEU A 21 -14.04 -18.50 -16.78
N ILE A 22 -12.91 -18.98 -17.27
CA ILE A 22 -11.58 -18.38 -17.05
C ILE A 22 -11.51 -17.00 -17.69
N PHE A 23 -12.02 -16.84 -18.93
CA PHE A 23 -12.10 -15.52 -19.59
C PHE A 23 -13.05 -14.58 -18.86
N ARG A 24 -14.21 -15.05 -18.40
CA ARG A 24 -15.19 -14.26 -17.64
C ARG A 24 -14.68 -13.90 -16.24
N GLN A 25 -13.88 -14.76 -15.60
CA GLN A 25 -13.15 -14.38 -14.39
C GLN A 25 -12.07 -13.32 -14.68
N LYS A 26 -11.36 -13.41 -15.81
CA LYS A 26 -10.39 -12.39 -16.22
C LYS A 26 -11.02 -11.05 -16.60
N GLU A 27 -12.22 -11.03 -17.17
CA GLU A 27 -12.97 -9.79 -17.45
C GLU A 27 -13.58 -9.15 -16.19
N ASN A 28 -13.79 -9.92 -15.11
CA ASN A 28 -14.30 -9.42 -13.84
C ASN A 28 -13.24 -8.86 -12.89
N TYR A 29 -11.96 -8.83 -13.26
CA TYR A 29 -11.01 -7.96 -12.56
C TYR A 29 -11.32 -6.52 -12.97
N ASN A 30 -12.27 -5.91 -12.25
CA ASN A 30 -12.57 -4.49 -12.36
C ASN A 30 -11.26 -3.70 -12.37
N THR A 31 -11.16 -2.77 -13.31
CA THR A 31 -10.07 -1.80 -13.32
C THR A 31 -10.00 -1.12 -11.96
N VAL A 32 -8.79 -0.90 -11.45
CA VAL A 32 -8.61 -0.12 -10.22
C VAL A 32 -9.26 1.25 -10.41
N PRO A 33 -10.19 1.65 -9.53
CA PRO A 33 -10.83 2.95 -9.64
C PRO A 33 -9.83 4.10 -9.65
N ARG A 34 -10.08 5.13 -10.46
CA ARG A 34 -9.23 6.33 -10.56
C ARG A 34 -9.39 7.23 -9.33
N LYS A 35 -9.11 6.68 -8.16
CA LYS A 35 -9.17 7.36 -6.86
C LYS A 35 -7.85 7.17 -6.14
N ILE A 36 -7.30 8.25 -5.60
CA ILE A 36 -6.14 8.25 -4.73
C ILE A 36 -6.60 8.62 -3.33
N TRP A 37 -6.43 7.71 -2.39
CA TRP A 37 -6.71 7.88 -0.98
C TRP A 37 -5.44 8.20 -0.23
N THR A 38 -5.52 9.12 0.71
CA THR A 38 -4.47 9.38 1.68
C THR A 38 -5.08 9.82 3.01
N TYR A 39 -4.33 9.68 4.08
CA TYR A 39 -4.74 10.15 5.40
C TYR A 39 -3.66 11.04 6.00
N TRP A 40 -4.07 12.16 6.58
CA TRP A 40 -3.17 13.02 7.32
C TRP A 40 -3.79 13.48 8.64
N ASP A 41 -3.03 13.34 9.73
CA ASP A 41 -3.38 13.82 11.06
C ASP A 41 -2.27 14.72 11.59
N ASN A 42 -2.60 15.96 11.87
CA ASN A 42 -1.66 16.92 12.44
C ASN A 42 -1.47 16.75 13.96
N GLY A 43 -2.19 15.78 14.56
CA GLY A 43 -2.20 15.52 15.98
C GLY A 43 -3.20 16.42 16.75
N PRO A 44 -3.42 16.09 18.03
CA PRO A 44 -4.40 16.76 18.88
C PRO A 44 -4.22 18.28 18.93
N GLY A 45 -5.31 19.03 18.79
CA GLY A 45 -5.31 20.50 18.82
C GLY A 45 -4.75 21.19 17.57
N LYS A 46 -4.36 20.41 16.55
CA LYS A 46 -3.82 20.93 15.28
C LYS A 46 -4.64 20.49 14.06
N GLU A 47 -5.84 19.98 14.25
CA GLU A 47 -6.68 19.33 13.22
C GLU A 47 -7.13 20.32 12.12
N SER A 48 -7.10 21.62 12.40
CA SER A 48 -7.44 22.69 11.44
C SER A 48 -6.24 23.18 10.63
N ARG A 49 -5.02 22.77 10.98
CA ARG A 49 -3.82 23.17 10.23
C ARG A 49 -3.77 22.48 8.88
N PRO A 50 -3.29 23.16 7.83
CA PRO A 50 -3.02 22.49 6.56
C PRO A 50 -1.90 21.45 6.74
N PRO A 51 -1.82 20.46 5.85
CA PRO A 51 -0.67 19.57 5.81
C PRO A 51 0.65 20.33 5.63
N PRO A 52 1.78 19.80 6.12
CA PRO A 52 3.11 20.36 5.89
C PRO A 52 3.42 20.58 4.42
N LYS A 53 4.34 21.49 4.08
CA LYS A 53 4.74 21.78 2.69
C LYS A 53 5.21 20.56 1.93
N ALA A 54 5.99 19.68 2.58
CA ALA A 54 6.45 18.42 1.97
C ALA A 54 5.29 17.49 1.60
N VAL A 55 4.25 17.41 2.45
CA VAL A 55 3.03 16.64 2.16
C VAL A 55 2.25 17.25 1.01
N LYS A 56 2.11 18.58 1.01
CA LYS A 56 1.45 19.30 -0.08
C LYS A 56 2.17 19.05 -1.41
N LEU A 57 3.50 19.11 -1.41
CA LEU A 57 4.31 18.82 -2.57
C LEU A 57 4.06 17.41 -3.13
N CYS A 58 3.99 16.39 -2.25
CA CYS A 58 3.65 15.04 -2.67
C CYS A 58 2.27 15.00 -3.35
N MET A 59 1.25 15.61 -2.74
CA MET A 59 -0.09 15.65 -3.32
C MET A 59 -0.16 16.44 -4.63
N ASP A 60 0.63 17.51 -4.77
CA ASP A 60 0.72 18.28 -6.02
C ASP A 60 1.37 17.44 -7.14
N SER A 61 2.36 16.59 -6.81
CA SER A 61 2.90 15.63 -7.77
C SER A 61 1.86 14.61 -8.26
N TRP A 62 0.96 14.16 -7.38
CA TRP A 62 -0.10 13.24 -7.79
C TRP A 62 -1.04 13.89 -8.79
N ARG A 63 -1.45 15.17 -8.57
CA ARG A 63 -2.29 15.93 -9.51
C ARG A 63 -1.59 16.17 -10.84
N LYS A 64 -0.29 16.50 -10.79
CA LYS A 64 0.52 16.77 -11.99
C LYS A 64 0.59 15.54 -12.91
N PHE A 65 0.86 14.36 -12.35
CA PHE A 65 1.08 13.15 -13.13
C PHE A 65 -0.18 12.30 -13.35
N ASN A 66 -1.22 12.52 -12.56
CA ASN A 66 -2.48 11.77 -12.66
C ASN A 66 -3.69 12.70 -12.55
N PRO A 67 -3.86 13.64 -13.51
CA PRO A 67 -4.91 14.67 -13.45
C PRO A 67 -6.33 14.10 -13.46
N ASP A 68 -6.52 12.89 -14.03
CA ASP A 68 -7.81 12.22 -14.12
C ASP A 68 -8.18 11.42 -12.86
N TYR A 69 -7.34 11.46 -11.82
CA TYR A 69 -7.60 10.77 -10.56
C TYR A 69 -8.23 11.72 -9.54
N GLU A 70 -9.30 11.27 -8.89
CA GLU A 70 -9.87 11.94 -7.72
C GLU A 70 -8.95 11.75 -6.52
N ILE A 71 -8.39 12.84 -5.95
CA ILE A 71 -7.51 12.79 -4.78
C ILE A 71 -8.31 13.12 -3.53
N ILE A 72 -8.39 12.17 -2.61
CA ILE A 72 -9.19 12.26 -1.38
C ILE A 72 -8.25 12.26 -0.17
N LEU A 73 -8.13 13.43 0.46
CA LEU A 73 -7.40 13.57 1.72
C LEU A 73 -8.36 13.31 2.90
N LEU A 74 -8.18 12.16 3.53
CA LEU A 74 -8.89 11.78 4.74
C LEU A 74 -8.22 12.36 5.99
N THR A 75 -9.03 12.70 6.96
CA THR A 75 -8.63 13.23 8.27
C THR A 75 -9.54 12.65 9.35
N LYS A 76 -9.22 12.83 10.62
CA LYS A 76 -10.11 12.46 11.74
C LYS A 76 -11.50 13.11 11.63
N LYS A 77 -11.63 14.26 10.95
CA LYS A 77 -12.90 15.00 10.84
C LYS A 77 -13.80 14.52 9.71
N ASN A 78 -13.22 14.02 8.61
CA ASN A 78 -14.00 13.78 7.38
C ASN A 78 -14.08 12.33 6.94
N TYR A 79 -13.26 11.40 7.47
CA TYR A 79 -13.21 10.01 6.98
C TYR A 79 -14.57 9.32 7.01
N GLN A 80 -15.42 9.62 8.00
CA GLN A 80 -16.76 9.02 8.16
C GLN A 80 -17.73 9.39 7.03
N GLY A 81 -17.45 10.44 6.28
CA GLY A 81 -18.21 10.78 5.07
C GLY A 81 -17.85 9.92 3.85
N TYR A 82 -16.81 9.10 3.94
CA TYR A 82 -16.31 8.28 2.84
C TYR A 82 -16.34 6.77 3.16
N ILE A 83 -16.05 6.37 4.39
CA ILE A 83 -15.92 4.97 4.81
C ILE A 83 -16.65 4.71 6.11
N THR A 84 -17.15 3.49 6.28
CA THR A 84 -17.90 3.07 7.45
C THR A 84 -17.06 2.15 8.33
N ILE A 85 -16.49 2.71 9.41
CA ILE A 85 -15.77 1.93 10.42
C ILE A 85 -16.69 1.77 11.65
N PRO A 86 -17.00 0.53 12.10
CA PRO A 86 -17.83 0.30 13.29
C PRO A 86 -17.28 1.03 14.52
N ASP A 87 -18.19 1.50 15.38
CA ASP A 87 -17.84 2.31 16.55
C ASP A 87 -16.88 1.59 17.50
N GLU A 88 -17.11 0.30 17.74
CA GLU A 88 -16.27 -0.55 18.58
C GLU A 88 -14.84 -0.66 18.06
N ILE A 89 -14.65 -0.62 16.73
CA ILE A 89 -13.33 -0.68 16.09
C ILE A 89 -12.67 0.69 16.09
N ARG A 90 -13.38 1.74 15.62
CA ARG A 90 -12.78 3.07 15.50
C ARG A 90 -12.42 3.73 16.83
N LYS A 91 -13.08 3.31 17.92
CA LYS A 91 -12.82 3.77 19.29
C LYS A 91 -11.86 2.83 20.05
N HIS A 92 -11.52 1.67 19.48
CA HIS A 92 -10.66 0.72 20.16
C HIS A 92 -9.25 1.30 20.36
N PRO A 93 -8.65 1.22 21.58
CA PRO A 93 -7.35 1.83 21.87
C PRO A 93 -6.24 1.39 20.93
N HIS A 94 -6.21 0.11 20.52
CA HIS A 94 -5.21 -0.42 19.61
C HIS A 94 -5.15 0.31 18.26
N PHE A 95 -6.26 0.88 17.80
CA PHE A 95 -6.32 1.64 16.57
C PHE A 95 -6.33 3.15 16.82
N ASN A 96 -7.09 3.61 17.81
CA ASN A 96 -7.37 5.05 18.00
C ASN A 96 -6.24 5.82 18.69
N ASP A 97 -5.44 5.15 19.54
CA ASP A 97 -4.37 5.81 20.32
C ASP A 97 -3.09 6.06 19.51
N SER A 98 -3.08 5.66 18.24
CA SER A 98 -1.98 5.88 17.32
C SER A 98 -2.48 6.40 15.97
N ALA A 99 -2.06 7.60 15.57
CA ALA A 99 -2.39 8.15 14.26
C ALA A 99 -1.94 7.22 13.11
N GLN A 100 -0.81 6.55 13.26
CA GLN A 100 -0.31 5.57 12.27
C GLN A 100 -1.23 4.37 12.17
N ARG A 101 -1.60 3.70 13.28
CA ARG A 101 -2.51 2.55 13.25
C ARG A 101 -3.93 2.92 12.82
N PHE A 102 -4.37 4.13 13.16
CA PHE A 102 -5.64 4.64 12.63
C PHE A 102 -5.57 4.85 11.11
N SER A 103 -4.46 5.35 10.59
CA SER A 103 -4.22 5.43 9.15
C SER A 103 -4.21 4.04 8.50
N ASP A 104 -3.59 3.04 9.15
CA ASP A 104 -3.60 1.65 8.69
C ASP A 104 -5.03 1.06 8.63
N LEU A 105 -5.86 1.39 9.60
CA LEU A 105 -7.27 1.01 9.63
C LEU A 105 -8.04 1.66 8.47
N VAL A 106 -7.91 2.98 8.31
CA VAL A 106 -8.59 3.78 7.28
C VAL A 106 -8.24 3.29 5.88
N ARG A 107 -6.95 2.97 5.59
CA ARG A 107 -6.52 2.49 4.27
C ARG A 107 -7.17 1.19 3.85
N LEU A 108 -7.28 0.25 4.78
CA LEU A 108 -7.86 -1.06 4.48
C LEU A 108 -9.39 -0.97 4.27
N TYR A 109 -10.08 -0.12 5.03
CA TYR A 109 -11.50 0.15 4.80
C TYR A 109 -11.75 0.87 3.49
N ALA A 110 -10.99 1.92 3.17
CA ALA A 110 -11.15 2.68 1.93
C ALA A 110 -10.94 1.80 0.69
N LEU A 111 -9.89 0.97 0.69
CA LEU A 111 -9.59 0.08 -0.43
C LEU A 111 -10.59 -1.06 -0.58
N GLU A 112 -11.10 -1.64 0.52
CA GLU A 112 -12.12 -2.69 0.42
C GLU A 112 -13.44 -2.12 -0.09
N GLU A 113 -13.91 -1.00 0.48
CA GLU A 113 -15.21 -0.42 0.14
C GLU A 113 -15.24 0.20 -1.27
N HIS A 114 -14.16 0.81 -1.69
CA HIS A 114 -14.13 1.64 -2.90
C HIS A 114 -13.11 1.19 -3.93
N GLY A 115 -12.05 0.47 -3.55
CA GLY A 115 -10.88 0.27 -4.39
C GLY A 115 -10.11 1.57 -4.61
N GLY A 116 -9.23 1.58 -5.59
CA GLY A 116 -8.39 2.71 -5.91
C GLY A 116 -6.95 2.52 -5.42
N ILE A 117 -6.25 3.63 -5.23
CA ILE A 117 -4.84 3.66 -4.83
C ILE A 117 -4.72 4.35 -3.48
N TRP A 118 -4.16 3.67 -2.49
CA TRP A 118 -3.71 4.30 -1.26
C TRP A 118 -2.28 4.79 -1.44
N LEU A 119 -2.04 6.03 -1.08
CA LEU A 119 -0.69 6.61 -0.94
C LEU A 119 -0.53 7.20 0.46
N ASP A 120 0.52 6.82 1.16
CA ASP A 120 0.93 7.63 2.31
C ASP A 120 1.24 9.06 1.85
N ALA A 121 0.92 10.04 2.67
CA ALA A 121 1.07 11.46 2.34
C ALA A 121 2.52 11.92 2.09
N SER A 122 3.50 11.04 2.25
CA SER A 122 4.93 11.25 2.00
C SER A 122 5.46 10.49 0.77
N VAL A 123 4.57 10.17 -0.18
CA VAL A 123 4.91 9.53 -1.45
C VAL A 123 4.94 10.57 -2.56
N LEU A 124 6.05 10.69 -3.27
CA LEU A 124 6.19 11.52 -4.46
C LEU A 124 5.98 10.66 -5.71
N ILE A 125 5.14 11.12 -6.64
CA ILE A 125 4.89 10.48 -7.93
C ILE A 125 5.60 11.27 -9.03
N LYS A 126 6.25 10.56 -9.96
CA LYS A 126 7.05 11.14 -11.05
C LYS A 126 6.62 10.67 -12.44
N GLN A 127 5.67 9.71 -12.52
CA GLN A 127 5.14 9.20 -13.79
C GLN A 127 3.66 8.83 -13.63
N PRO A 128 2.85 8.95 -14.70
CA PRO A 128 1.45 8.52 -14.67
C PRO A 128 1.31 7.05 -14.30
N PHE A 129 0.31 6.72 -13.48
CA PHE A 129 0.06 5.32 -13.07
C PHE A 129 -0.27 4.42 -14.26
N ASP A 130 -0.95 4.93 -15.27
CA ASP A 130 -1.35 4.18 -16.46
C ASP A 130 -0.14 3.64 -17.25
N GLU A 131 1.05 4.23 -17.09
CA GLU A 131 2.27 3.81 -17.80
C GLU A 131 2.97 2.62 -17.16
N TRP A 132 2.81 2.41 -15.84
CA TRP A 132 3.67 1.44 -15.16
C TRP A 132 2.95 0.58 -14.10
N LEU A 133 1.77 0.99 -13.60
CA LEU A 133 1.19 0.37 -12.41
C LEU A 133 0.50 -0.95 -12.72
N PHE A 134 -0.30 -1.01 -13.79
CA PHE A 134 -1.17 -2.16 -14.02
C PHE A 134 -0.91 -2.87 -15.34
N PRO A 135 -0.55 -4.15 -15.32
CA PRO A 135 -1.00 -5.07 -16.35
C PRO A 135 -2.49 -5.39 -16.11
N LYS A 136 -3.23 -5.61 -17.18
CA LYS A 136 -4.71 -5.71 -17.24
C LYS A 136 -5.43 -6.69 -16.28
N TYR A 137 -4.72 -7.43 -15.41
CA TYR A 137 -5.31 -8.58 -14.68
C TYR A 137 -4.92 -8.70 -13.21
N ALA A 138 -4.44 -7.64 -12.58
CA ALA A 138 -4.07 -7.70 -11.17
C ALA A 138 -5.24 -7.33 -10.26
N GLU A 139 -5.47 -8.11 -9.22
CA GLU A 139 -6.38 -7.77 -8.14
C GLU A 139 -5.80 -6.68 -7.24
N PHE A 140 -4.48 -6.76 -7.06
CA PHE A 140 -3.72 -5.90 -6.17
C PHE A 140 -2.35 -5.59 -6.78
N ALA A 141 -1.88 -4.37 -6.60
CA ALA A 141 -0.50 -3.98 -6.88
C ALA A 141 0.07 -3.16 -5.73
N GLY A 142 1.34 -3.41 -5.40
CA GLY A 142 2.02 -2.72 -4.32
C GLY A 142 3.52 -2.94 -4.37
N TYR A 143 4.17 -2.60 -3.26
CA TYR A 143 5.60 -2.81 -3.07
C TYR A 143 5.84 -3.83 -1.96
N TYR A 144 6.95 -4.53 -2.03
CA TYR A 144 7.48 -5.35 -0.96
C TYR A 144 8.91 -4.93 -0.64
N MET A 145 9.36 -5.19 0.57
CA MET A 145 10.71 -4.84 1.02
C MET A 145 11.57 -6.10 1.14
N PRO A 146 12.47 -6.37 0.18
CA PRO A 146 13.37 -7.53 0.22
C PRO A 146 14.19 -7.61 1.49
N SER A 147 14.72 -6.47 1.95
CA SER A 147 15.55 -6.40 3.16
C SER A 147 14.82 -6.80 4.45
N LEU A 148 13.49 -6.71 4.49
CA LEU A 148 12.66 -7.16 5.62
C LEU A 148 11.98 -8.52 5.37
N THR A 149 12.05 -9.06 4.15
CA THR A 149 11.45 -10.35 3.80
C THR A 149 12.27 -11.49 4.41
N SER A 150 11.68 -12.28 5.31
CA SER A 150 12.34 -13.43 5.93
C SER A 150 12.34 -14.64 5.00
N ASP A 151 11.19 -14.96 4.41
CA ASP A 151 11.02 -16.00 3.39
C ASP A 151 10.68 -15.38 2.03
N PRO A 152 11.53 -15.53 0.99
CA PRO A 152 11.26 -14.97 -0.34
C PRO A 152 9.94 -15.43 -0.97
N LYS A 153 9.43 -16.61 -0.57
CA LYS A 153 8.12 -17.11 -1.01
C LYS A 153 6.97 -16.22 -0.53
N TYR A 154 7.14 -15.54 0.59
CA TYR A 154 6.14 -14.70 1.23
C TYR A 154 6.69 -13.29 1.46
N PRO A 155 6.66 -12.43 0.44
CA PRO A 155 7.28 -11.11 0.50
C PRO A 155 6.63 -10.22 1.57
N MET A 156 7.44 -9.41 2.25
CA MET A 156 6.99 -8.41 3.21
C MET A 156 6.34 -7.24 2.46
N ILE A 157 5.01 -7.26 2.36
CA ILE A 157 4.26 -6.23 1.63
C ILE A 157 4.26 -4.93 2.41
N GLU A 158 4.68 -3.85 1.75
CA GLU A 158 4.64 -2.49 2.24
C GLU A 158 3.21 -1.94 2.27
N SER A 159 2.88 -1.13 3.26
CA SER A 159 1.52 -0.59 3.41
C SER A 159 1.34 0.84 2.87
N TRP A 160 2.40 1.52 2.51
CA TRP A 160 2.36 2.93 2.12
C TRP A 160 1.92 3.18 0.66
N PHE A 161 1.91 2.15 -0.18
CA PHE A 161 1.40 2.16 -1.55
C PHE A 161 0.63 0.88 -1.81
N LEU A 162 -0.67 0.98 -1.94
CA LEU A 162 -1.57 -0.14 -2.21
C LEU A 162 -2.54 0.26 -3.31
N ALA A 163 -2.60 -0.52 -4.38
CA ALA A 163 -3.58 -0.32 -5.43
C ALA A 163 -4.44 -1.58 -5.54
N ALA A 164 -5.74 -1.43 -5.45
CA ALA A 164 -6.64 -2.59 -5.40
C ALA A 164 -7.96 -2.32 -6.13
N ASN A 165 -8.53 -3.37 -6.68
CA ASN A 165 -9.90 -3.35 -7.19
C ASN A 165 -10.89 -3.18 -6.04
N LYS A 166 -12.05 -2.59 -6.32
CA LYS A 166 -13.14 -2.56 -5.35
C LYS A 166 -13.54 -4.00 -4.97
N GLY A 167 -13.63 -4.26 -3.67
CA GLY A 167 -13.97 -5.57 -3.13
C GLY A 167 -12.86 -6.63 -3.28
N SER A 168 -11.59 -6.20 -3.41
CA SER A 168 -10.43 -7.11 -3.42
C SER A 168 -10.48 -8.09 -2.25
N LYS A 169 -10.38 -9.37 -2.56
CA LYS A 169 -10.37 -10.44 -1.55
C LYS A 169 -9.11 -10.37 -0.69
N PHE A 170 -7.98 -10.02 -1.30
CA PHE A 170 -6.73 -9.85 -0.57
C PHE A 170 -6.83 -8.74 0.47
N ILE A 171 -7.33 -7.55 0.07
CA ILE A 171 -7.54 -6.43 1.00
C ILE A 171 -8.54 -6.79 2.10
N LYS A 172 -9.63 -7.50 1.76
CA LYS A 172 -10.63 -7.96 2.72
C LYS A 172 -10.00 -8.87 3.79
N LEU A 173 -9.25 -9.88 3.39
CA LEU A 173 -8.58 -10.80 4.32
C LEU A 173 -7.50 -10.09 5.14
N TRP A 174 -6.73 -9.20 4.52
CA TRP A 174 -5.75 -8.37 5.23
C TRP A 174 -6.42 -7.50 6.29
N LYS A 175 -7.54 -6.84 5.94
CA LYS A 175 -8.33 -6.06 6.90
C LYS A 175 -8.85 -6.94 8.05
N GLN A 176 -9.46 -8.09 7.74
CA GLN A 176 -9.98 -9.00 8.76
C GLN A 176 -8.89 -9.42 9.74
N GLU A 177 -7.73 -9.81 9.23
CA GLU A 177 -6.58 -10.17 10.08
C GLU A 177 -6.06 -8.98 10.90
N PHE A 178 -6.00 -7.78 10.32
CA PHE A 178 -5.58 -6.59 11.04
C PHE A 178 -6.54 -6.23 12.19
N LEU A 179 -7.84 -6.47 12.01
CA LEU A 179 -8.86 -6.24 13.05
C LEU A 179 -8.76 -7.23 14.21
N GLU A 180 -8.19 -8.42 14.00
CA GLU A 180 -7.96 -9.40 15.06
C GLU A 180 -7.13 -8.84 16.23
N MET A 181 -6.33 -7.79 16.01
CA MET A 181 -5.62 -7.11 17.11
C MET A 181 -6.56 -6.65 18.23
N ALA A 182 -7.81 -6.31 17.92
CA ALA A 182 -8.78 -5.88 18.94
C ALA A 182 -9.15 -7.00 19.93
N THR A 183 -8.92 -8.26 19.59
CA THR A 183 -9.25 -9.40 20.47
C THR A 183 -8.13 -9.70 21.48
N PHE A 184 -6.98 -9.05 21.36
CA PHE A 184 -5.83 -9.25 22.24
C PHE A 184 -5.77 -8.15 23.31
N LYS A 185 -5.19 -8.48 24.47
CA LYS A 185 -4.96 -7.53 25.55
C LYS A 185 -4.14 -6.32 25.08
N ASP A 186 -3.11 -6.58 24.27
CA ASP A 186 -2.22 -5.60 23.71
C ASP A 186 -1.65 -6.08 22.36
N ILE A 187 -0.98 -5.18 21.64
CA ILE A 187 -0.41 -5.48 20.33
C ILE A 187 0.71 -6.51 20.42
N GLN A 188 1.46 -6.54 21.52
CA GLN A 188 2.51 -7.55 21.70
C GLN A 188 1.91 -8.96 21.78
N GLY A 189 0.79 -9.13 22.46
CA GLY A 189 0.06 -10.40 22.52
C GLY A 189 -0.40 -10.86 21.13
N TYR A 190 -0.86 -9.95 20.30
CA TYR A 190 -1.14 -10.25 18.88
C TYR A 190 0.11 -10.73 18.15
N ILE A 191 1.21 -9.99 18.21
CA ILE A 191 2.48 -10.34 17.55
C ILE A 191 2.99 -11.71 18.01
N ASP A 192 2.97 -11.97 19.32
CA ASP A 192 3.43 -13.24 19.90
C ASP A 192 2.53 -14.43 19.46
N SER A 193 1.23 -14.18 19.34
CA SER A 193 0.31 -15.16 18.77
C SER A 193 0.68 -15.52 17.32
N ARG A 194 1.01 -14.54 16.48
CA ARG A 194 1.39 -14.78 15.07
C ARG A 194 2.74 -15.49 14.95
N LYS A 195 3.68 -15.22 15.83
CA LYS A 195 4.93 -16.02 15.95
C LYS A 195 4.65 -17.47 16.32
N LYS A 196 3.76 -17.70 17.30
CA LYS A 196 3.37 -19.07 17.70
C LYS A 196 2.66 -19.84 16.59
N MET A 197 1.99 -19.17 15.64
CA MET A 197 1.43 -19.77 14.43
C MET A 197 2.48 -20.13 13.38
N GLY A 198 3.75 -19.80 13.61
CA GLY A 198 4.86 -20.07 12.69
C GLY A 198 5.05 -19.03 11.59
N ILE A 199 4.40 -17.87 11.68
CA ILE A 199 4.59 -16.79 10.71
C ILE A 199 6.01 -16.23 10.83
N GLN A 200 6.73 -16.21 9.70
CA GLN A 200 8.13 -15.79 9.63
C GLN A 200 8.23 -14.30 9.31
N PHE A 201 8.72 -13.53 10.28
CA PHE A 201 9.01 -12.09 10.15
C PHE A 201 10.19 -11.65 11.01
N ASP A 202 11.20 -12.50 11.14
CA ASP A 202 12.34 -12.27 12.05
C ASP A 202 13.16 -11.04 11.69
N LYS A 203 13.17 -10.66 10.41
CA LYS A 203 13.83 -9.43 9.95
C LYS A 203 13.08 -8.15 10.31
N LEU A 204 11.80 -8.24 10.71
CA LEU A 204 10.97 -7.10 11.07
C LEU A 204 11.21 -6.68 12.52
N ARG A 205 12.17 -5.79 12.76
CA ARG A 205 12.55 -5.35 14.12
C ARG A 205 11.45 -4.60 14.87
N SER A 206 10.55 -3.94 14.15
CA SER A 206 9.49 -3.09 14.71
C SER A 206 8.09 -3.67 14.47
N ALA A 207 7.91 -4.99 14.66
CA ALA A 207 6.63 -5.68 14.41
C ALA A 207 5.44 -5.06 15.17
N HIS A 208 5.67 -4.57 16.39
CA HIS A 208 4.63 -3.86 17.16
C HIS A 208 4.15 -2.58 16.46
N TYR A 209 5.05 -1.81 15.85
CA TYR A 209 4.72 -0.61 15.06
C TYR A 209 4.15 -0.99 13.68
N LEU A 210 4.69 -2.02 13.05
CA LEU A 210 4.34 -2.49 11.72
C LEU A 210 3.41 -3.72 11.74
N ALA A 211 2.48 -3.77 12.70
CA ALA A 211 1.56 -4.90 12.86
C ALA A 211 0.71 -5.16 11.60
N ILE A 212 0.43 -4.14 10.81
CA ILE A 212 -0.25 -4.29 9.51
C ILE A 212 0.55 -5.18 8.54
N TYR A 213 1.88 -5.18 8.59
CA TYR A 213 2.73 -6.05 7.75
C TYR A 213 2.61 -7.51 8.19
N VAL A 214 2.57 -7.74 9.51
CA VAL A 214 2.37 -9.08 10.08
C VAL A 214 1.00 -9.63 9.68
N ALA A 215 -0.03 -8.77 9.64
CA ALA A 215 -1.37 -9.15 9.17
C ALA A 215 -1.35 -9.60 7.69
N ALA A 216 -0.63 -8.89 6.81
CA ALA A 216 -0.47 -9.33 5.42
C ALA A 216 0.24 -10.68 5.31
N LEU A 217 1.31 -10.88 6.08
CA LEU A 217 2.05 -12.13 6.11
C LEU A 217 1.20 -13.31 6.59
N LYS A 218 0.29 -13.10 7.55
CA LYS A 218 -0.64 -14.15 7.96
C LYS A 218 -1.53 -14.61 6.79
N VAL A 219 -2.03 -13.66 6.01
CA VAL A 219 -2.83 -13.97 4.81
C VAL A 219 -2.02 -14.75 3.78
N LEU A 220 -0.74 -14.38 3.59
CA LEU A 220 0.13 -15.08 2.65
C LEU A 220 0.58 -16.46 3.16
N GLN A 221 1.06 -16.55 4.40
CA GLN A 221 1.72 -17.74 4.94
C GLN A 221 0.75 -18.79 5.49
N ILE A 222 -0.31 -18.35 6.17
CA ILE A 222 -1.25 -19.28 6.85
C ILE A 222 -2.48 -19.52 5.97
N ASP A 223 -3.11 -18.46 5.45
CA ASP A 223 -4.28 -18.62 4.57
C ASP A 223 -3.89 -19.05 3.16
N GLN A 224 -2.59 -19.08 2.83
CA GLN A 224 -2.03 -19.47 1.55
C GLN A 224 -2.69 -18.74 0.37
N TYR A 225 -2.86 -17.42 0.53
CA TYR A 225 -3.50 -16.61 -0.52
C TYR A 225 -2.75 -16.73 -1.86
N PRO A 226 -3.43 -16.95 -2.98
CA PRO A 226 -2.81 -17.04 -4.29
C PRO A 226 -2.09 -15.74 -4.67
N GLN A 227 -0.79 -15.82 -4.98
CA GLN A 227 0.03 -14.63 -5.23
C GLN A 227 0.11 -14.27 -6.73
N ASP A 228 -0.41 -15.08 -7.61
CA ASP A 228 -0.46 -14.88 -9.06
C ASP A 228 -1.33 -13.68 -9.49
N THR A 229 -2.23 -13.23 -8.59
CA THR A 229 -3.06 -12.03 -8.76
C THR A 229 -2.48 -10.78 -8.12
N LEU A 230 -1.34 -10.91 -7.42
CA LEU A 230 -0.65 -9.83 -6.71
C LEU A 230 0.57 -9.37 -7.52
N ILE A 231 0.64 -8.08 -7.83
CA ILE A 231 1.81 -7.48 -8.47
C ILE A 231 2.62 -6.76 -7.39
N LEU A 232 3.75 -7.35 -7.05
CA LEU A 232 4.64 -6.79 -6.03
C LEU A 232 5.96 -6.36 -6.66
N ARG A 233 6.32 -5.09 -6.43
CA ARG A 233 7.56 -4.48 -6.90
C ARG A 233 8.53 -4.29 -5.74
N ASP A 234 9.82 -4.38 -6.04
CA ASP A 234 10.89 -4.18 -5.08
C ASP A 234 10.96 -2.70 -4.65
N SER A 235 10.77 -2.45 -3.35
CA SER A 235 10.84 -1.11 -2.79
C SER A 235 12.27 -0.62 -2.58
N ASP A 236 13.22 -1.53 -2.29
CA ASP A 236 14.63 -1.19 -2.07
C ASP A 236 15.32 -0.80 -3.39
N ALA A 237 14.97 -1.47 -4.49
CA ALA A 237 15.48 -1.16 -5.83
C ALA A 237 14.74 0.00 -6.53
N GLY A 238 13.59 0.41 -6.02
CA GLY A 238 12.75 1.47 -6.56
C GLY A 238 12.59 2.66 -5.62
N PRO A 239 11.42 2.79 -4.97
CA PRO A 239 11.07 3.95 -4.13
C PRO A 239 12.06 4.32 -3.03
N TYR A 240 12.80 3.36 -2.50
CA TYR A 240 13.83 3.57 -1.47
C TYR A 240 15.27 3.47 -2.00
N LYS A 241 15.47 3.30 -3.31
CA LYS A 241 16.82 3.11 -3.86
C LYS A 241 17.81 4.20 -3.40
N TYR A 242 17.36 5.43 -3.32
CA TYR A 242 18.18 6.56 -2.86
C TYR A 242 18.62 6.43 -1.40
N LEU A 243 17.81 5.77 -0.55
CA LEU A 243 18.16 5.46 0.83
C LEU A 243 19.04 4.21 0.94
N ALA A 244 18.73 3.18 0.17
CA ALA A 244 19.52 1.96 0.13
C ALA A 244 20.97 2.26 -0.30
N ASP A 245 21.16 3.09 -1.36
CA ASP A 245 22.49 3.53 -1.81
C ASP A 245 23.17 4.52 -0.83
N ALA A 246 22.44 5.01 0.16
CA ALA A 246 22.92 5.88 1.22
C ALA A 246 23.10 5.16 2.57
N ASP A 247 23.10 3.82 2.58
CA ASP A 247 23.12 3.01 3.81
C ASP A 247 21.99 3.38 4.79
N TRP A 248 20.83 3.75 4.25
CA TRP A 248 19.63 4.21 4.98
C TRP A 248 19.84 5.50 5.79
N TRP A 249 20.89 6.27 5.49
CA TRP A 249 21.16 7.54 6.15
C TRP A 249 20.33 8.67 5.50
N PRO A 250 19.40 9.33 6.23
CA PRO A 250 18.41 10.24 5.65
C PRO A 250 19.01 11.43 4.89
N GLU A 251 19.98 12.14 5.50
CA GLU A 251 20.59 13.34 4.90
C GLU A 251 21.37 12.99 3.62
N LYS A 252 22.13 11.89 3.66
CA LYS A 252 22.89 11.38 2.51
C LYS A 252 21.92 10.96 1.40
N GLY A 253 20.82 10.27 1.76
CA GLY A 253 19.81 9.82 0.82
C GLY A 253 19.12 10.98 0.11
N VAL A 254 18.63 11.97 0.85
CA VAL A 254 17.99 13.17 0.27
C VAL A 254 18.96 13.91 -0.64
N LYS A 255 20.22 14.09 -0.25
CA LYS A 255 21.25 14.70 -1.08
C LYS A 255 21.49 13.94 -2.38
N LEU A 256 21.61 12.60 -2.32
CA LEU A 256 21.76 11.75 -3.50
C LEU A 256 20.57 11.89 -4.44
N ALA A 257 19.39 11.82 -3.92
CA ALA A 257 18.18 11.91 -4.72
C ALA A 257 18.00 13.27 -5.40
N CYS A 258 18.34 14.37 -4.71
CA CYS A 258 18.29 15.71 -5.30
C CYS A 258 19.32 15.91 -6.40
N SER A 259 20.52 15.34 -6.29
CA SER A 259 21.65 15.62 -7.18
C SER A 259 21.78 14.64 -8.35
N ASN A 260 21.06 13.50 -8.36
CA ASN A 260 21.30 12.45 -9.34
C ASN A 260 19.99 11.92 -9.98
N PRO A 261 19.78 12.16 -11.29
CA PRO A 261 18.60 11.72 -12.02
C PRO A 261 18.33 10.21 -11.98
N LYS A 262 19.33 9.37 -11.71
CA LYS A 262 19.15 7.90 -11.61
C LYS A 262 18.16 7.49 -10.51
N TYR A 263 17.89 8.36 -9.54
CA TYR A 263 16.91 8.12 -8.47
C TYR A 263 15.51 8.64 -8.81
N GLN A 264 15.28 9.11 -10.02
CA GLN A 264 13.96 9.48 -10.50
C GLN A 264 13.17 8.23 -10.90
N THR A 265 12.78 7.45 -9.89
CA THR A 265 11.87 6.32 -10.06
C THR A 265 10.43 6.82 -10.20
N PRO A 266 9.50 6.06 -10.81
CA PRO A 266 8.08 6.46 -10.92
C PRO A 266 7.45 6.87 -9.60
N VAL A 267 7.93 6.25 -8.51
CA VAL A 267 7.48 6.51 -7.13
C VAL A 267 8.69 6.66 -6.24
N MET A 268 8.67 7.65 -5.36
CA MET A 268 9.66 7.83 -4.31
C MET A 268 8.96 7.91 -2.96
N LYS A 269 9.42 7.14 -1.99
CA LYS A 269 8.87 7.11 -0.62
C LYS A 269 9.81 7.80 0.34
N MET A 270 9.29 8.76 1.09
CA MET A 270 9.99 9.38 2.22
C MET A 270 9.47 8.83 3.54
N ARG A 271 10.37 8.48 4.45
CA ARG A 271 10.03 8.23 5.86
C ARG A 271 9.89 9.56 6.61
N SER A 272 9.69 9.51 7.90
CA SER A 272 9.55 10.70 8.74
C SER A 272 10.76 11.64 8.66
N ASP A 273 11.97 11.09 8.63
CA ASP A 273 13.20 11.88 8.70
C ASP A 273 13.51 12.56 7.37
N GLU A 274 13.41 11.85 6.23
CA GLU A 274 13.56 12.46 4.91
C GLU A 274 12.53 13.56 4.68
N ARG A 275 11.28 13.36 5.14
CA ARG A 275 10.25 14.38 5.05
C ARG A 275 10.59 15.63 5.88
N LYS A 276 11.13 15.46 7.10
CA LYS A 276 11.56 16.60 7.93
C LYS A 276 12.70 17.37 7.29
N ILE A 277 13.68 16.67 6.70
CA ILE A 277 14.79 17.28 5.97
C ILE A 277 14.26 18.07 4.78
N LEU A 278 13.35 17.50 4.00
CA LEU A 278 12.71 18.17 2.89
C LEU A 278 11.92 19.40 3.35
N GLU A 279 11.16 19.29 4.44
CA GLU A 279 10.39 20.42 5.01
C GLU A 279 11.30 21.56 5.44
N ALA A 280 12.40 21.26 6.15
CA ALA A 280 13.39 22.26 6.54
C ALA A 280 14.05 22.94 5.33
N GLY A 281 14.32 22.19 4.29
CA GLY A 281 14.87 22.72 3.04
C GLY A 281 13.88 23.62 2.28
N LEU A 282 12.58 23.32 2.33
CA LEU A 282 11.52 24.15 1.76
C LEU A 282 11.35 25.49 2.53
N ASP A 283 11.80 25.53 3.79
CA ASP A 283 11.69 26.72 4.65
C ASP A 283 12.92 27.63 4.61
N GLY A 284 14.05 27.23 4.07
CA GLY A 284 15.17 28.18 4.15
C GLY A 284 16.47 27.97 3.40
N ASP A 285 17.04 26.81 3.14
CA ASP A 285 18.46 26.81 2.69
C ASP A 285 18.89 25.78 1.66
N LEU A 286 18.13 24.78 1.42
CA LEU A 286 18.33 23.94 0.26
C LEU A 286 17.55 24.56 -0.89
N SER A 287 18.22 25.07 -1.93
CA SER A 287 17.54 25.48 -3.15
C SER A 287 16.95 24.23 -3.80
N LEU A 288 15.80 23.81 -3.27
CA LEU A 288 15.02 22.67 -3.75
C LEU A 288 14.57 22.88 -5.20
N GLU A 289 14.58 24.12 -5.70
CA GLU A 289 14.45 24.45 -7.12
C GLU A 289 15.46 23.70 -8.01
N LYS A 290 16.61 23.30 -7.45
CA LYS A 290 17.61 22.48 -8.12
C LYS A 290 17.50 20.98 -7.78
N CYS A 291 16.56 20.60 -6.90
CA CYS A 291 16.37 19.22 -6.57
C CYS A 291 15.55 18.54 -7.66
N GLY A 292 16.14 17.61 -8.41
CA GLY A 292 15.48 16.87 -9.48
C GLY A 292 14.23 16.07 -9.04
N TRP A 293 13.93 16.05 -7.75
CA TRP A 293 12.68 15.52 -7.21
C TRP A 293 11.48 16.40 -7.50
N LEU A 294 11.70 17.71 -7.66
CA LEU A 294 10.67 18.74 -7.65
C LEU A 294 10.37 19.29 -9.03
N THR A 295 11.24 19.03 -9.98
CA THR A 295 11.10 19.36 -11.39
C THR A 295 10.57 18.19 -12.19
#